data_8d01113f3d0e8c1d9ec3d92a9edbae5c
#
_entry.id   8d01113f3d0e8c1d9ec3d92a9edbae5c
#
_cell.length_a   1.000
_cell.length_b   1.000
_cell.length_c   1.000
_cell.angle_alpha   90.00
_cell.angle_beta   90.00
_cell.angle_gamma   90.00
#
_symmetry.space_group_name_H-M   'P 1'
#
loop_
_entity.id
_entity.type
_entity.pdbx_description
1 polymer ?
#
loop_
_entity_poly.entity_id
_entity_poly.type
_entity_poly.pdbx_seq_one_letter_code
_entity_poly.pdbx_strand_id
1 'polypeptide(L)'
;MKTLKNIIAIIAIFSFASYANARDQIKIVGSSTVYPYATVVAEQFGKKGNKTPVIESTGTGGGMKLFCAGIGVNHPDITNASRAIKTKEKALCEKNGVKDIIEVVVGNDGITFSHSVKAKDADFTKEQLWRALAAKVDVNGKLVENPYKKWSDIDSSLPSKKIEILIAPPTSGTRDAWNSLVMVKGCTKAAKSLHEANGKKAKKECAKMREDGYAVEAGEN
;
A
#
# COMPACT_ATOMS: atom_id res chain seq x y z
N MET A 1 -41.95 -52.34 -6.45
CA MET A 1 -41.71 -51.32 -5.41
C MET A 1 -40.23 -51.28 -4.94
N LYS A 2 -39.52 -52.39 -4.77
CA LYS A 2 -38.06 -52.39 -4.36
C LYS A 2 -37.14 -51.79 -5.41
N THR A 3 -37.34 -52.07 -6.70
CA THR A 3 -36.53 -51.52 -7.81
C THR A 3 -36.65 -50.02 -7.97
N LEU A 4 -37.85 -49.45 -7.77
CA LEU A 4 -38.07 -48.00 -7.87
C LEU A 4 -37.40 -47.23 -6.72
N LYS A 5 -37.36 -47.80 -5.50
CA LYS A 5 -36.64 -47.20 -4.36
C LYS A 5 -35.12 -47.15 -4.58
N ASN A 6 -34.57 -48.19 -5.21
CA ASN A 6 -33.13 -48.22 -5.50
C ASN A 6 -32.72 -47.21 -6.60
N ILE A 7 -33.56 -46.98 -7.60
CA ILE A 7 -33.33 -45.97 -8.65
C ILE A 7 -33.37 -44.57 -8.07
N ILE A 8 -34.28 -44.24 -7.17
CA ILE A 8 -34.39 -42.97 -6.50
C ILE A 8 -33.16 -42.71 -5.61
N ALA A 9 -32.64 -43.72 -4.90
CA ALA A 9 -31.43 -43.61 -4.09
C ALA A 9 -30.18 -43.33 -4.94
N ILE A 10 -30.04 -43.90 -6.13
CA ILE A 10 -28.91 -43.67 -7.04
C ILE A 10 -28.99 -42.25 -7.64
N ILE A 11 -30.15 -41.75 -7.99
CA ILE A 11 -30.35 -40.39 -8.50
C ILE A 11 -30.01 -39.35 -7.41
N ALA A 12 -30.35 -39.60 -6.14
CA ALA A 12 -30.05 -38.71 -5.03
C ALA A 12 -28.54 -38.60 -4.75
N ILE A 13 -27.76 -39.67 -4.97
CA ILE A 13 -26.30 -39.65 -4.81
C ILE A 13 -25.60 -38.84 -5.93
N PHE A 14 -26.14 -38.86 -7.16
CA PHE A 14 -25.59 -38.06 -8.27
C PHE A 14 -25.90 -36.55 -8.16
N SER A 15 -26.90 -36.14 -7.42
CA SER A 15 -27.31 -34.74 -7.26
C SER A 15 -26.37 -33.95 -6.29
N PHE A 16 -25.46 -34.59 -5.57
CA PHE A 16 -24.51 -34.00 -4.66
C PHE A 16 -23.08 -33.89 -5.24
N ALA A 17 -22.89 -34.14 -6.53
CA ALA A 17 -21.66 -33.73 -7.20
C ALA A 17 -21.65 -32.19 -7.26
N SER A 18 -21.33 -31.57 -6.15
CA SER A 18 -20.98 -30.14 -6.10
C SER A 18 -19.86 -29.95 -7.12
N TYR A 19 -20.16 -29.29 -8.24
CA TYR A 19 -19.12 -28.81 -9.15
C TYR A 19 -18.21 -27.92 -8.34
N ALA A 20 -17.10 -28.45 -7.85
CA ALA A 20 -16.02 -27.64 -7.36
C ALA A 20 -15.51 -26.81 -8.55
N ASN A 21 -16.08 -25.62 -8.73
CA ASN A 21 -15.55 -24.64 -9.67
C ASN A 21 -14.18 -24.20 -9.16
N ALA A 22 -13.17 -25.00 -9.44
CA ALA A 22 -11.79 -24.62 -9.24
C ALA A 22 -11.43 -23.64 -10.36
N ARG A 23 -10.97 -22.46 -9.97
CA ARG A 23 -10.35 -21.55 -10.93
C ARG A 23 -9.00 -22.14 -11.33
N ASP A 24 -8.78 -22.31 -12.62
CA ASP A 24 -7.55 -22.88 -13.16
C ASP A 24 -6.47 -21.84 -13.46
N GLN A 25 -6.72 -20.56 -13.14
CA GLN A 25 -5.80 -19.45 -13.34
C GLN A 25 -5.60 -18.69 -12.03
N ILE A 26 -4.33 -18.53 -11.63
CA ILE A 26 -3.94 -17.82 -10.42
C ILE A 26 -4.27 -16.32 -10.58
N LYS A 27 -4.95 -15.74 -9.60
CA LYS A 27 -5.22 -14.32 -9.51
C LYS A 27 -4.36 -13.66 -8.44
N ILE A 28 -3.58 -12.65 -8.85
CA ILE A 28 -2.64 -11.91 -8.02
C ILE A 28 -3.07 -10.45 -8.00
N VAL A 29 -3.12 -9.83 -6.82
CA VAL A 29 -3.42 -8.40 -6.66
C VAL A 29 -2.37 -7.74 -5.78
N GLY A 30 -2.28 -6.43 -5.75
CA GLY A 30 -1.52 -5.74 -4.71
C GLY A 30 -0.53 -4.69 -5.21
N SER A 31 0.66 -4.70 -4.64
CA SER A 31 1.67 -3.65 -4.74
C SER A 31 2.05 -3.29 -6.18
N SER A 32 1.98 -2.00 -6.52
CA SER A 32 2.51 -1.44 -7.77
C SER A 32 4.03 -1.59 -7.89
N THR A 33 4.75 -1.49 -6.77
CA THR A 33 6.20 -1.70 -6.70
C THR A 33 6.59 -3.12 -7.11
N VAL A 34 5.82 -4.13 -6.69
CA VAL A 34 6.09 -5.54 -6.98
C VAL A 34 5.51 -5.97 -8.34
N TYR A 35 4.53 -5.23 -8.85
CA TYR A 35 3.81 -5.56 -10.08
C TYR A 35 4.73 -5.90 -11.28
N PRO A 36 5.73 -5.08 -11.66
CA PRO A 36 6.57 -5.38 -12.83
C PRO A 36 7.37 -6.68 -12.66
N TYR A 37 7.87 -6.96 -11.46
CA TYR A 37 8.60 -8.19 -11.16
C TYR A 37 7.68 -9.40 -11.19
N ALA A 38 6.51 -9.30 -10.59
CA ALA A 38 5.51 -10.36 -10.59
C ALA A 38 5.02 -10.68 -12.01
N THR A 39 4.90 -9.67 -12.88
CA THR A 39 4.53 -9.86 -14.29
C THR A 39 5.56 -10.71 -15.03
N VAL A 40 6.84 -10.42 -14.85
CA VAL A 40 7.91 -11.23 -15.46
C VAL A 40 7.86 -12.67 -14.95
N VAL A 41 7.65 -12.87 -13.65
CA VAL A 41 7.54 -14.23 -13.08
C VAL A 41 6.31 -14.95 -13.63
N ALA A 42 5.17 -14.29 -13.75
CA ALA A 42 3.96 -14.88 -14.32
C ALA A 42 4.13 -15.29 -15.80
N GLU A 43 4.78 -14.46 -16.60
CA GLU A 43 5.12 -14.79 -17.98
C GLU A 43 6.03 -16.01 -18.07
N GLN A 44 7.07 -16.08 -17.22
CA GLN A 44 7.96 -17.24 -17.16
C GLN A 44 7.22 -18.51 -16.72
N PHE A 45 6.27 -18.39 -15.79
CA PHE A 45 5.43 -19.50 -15.37
C PHE A 45 4.54 -19.99 -16.53
N GLY A 46 3.98 -19.07 -17.32
CA GLY A 46 3.23 -19.39 -18.54
C GLY A 46 4.08 -20.10 -19.61
N LYS A 47 5.32 -19.64 -19.84
CA LYS A 47 6.25 -20.26 -20.79
C LYS A 47 6.62 -21.71 -20.44
N LYS A 48 6.43 -22.12 -19.18
CA LYS A 48 6.61 -23.51 -18.72
C LYS A 48 5.39 -24.40 -18.94
N GLY A 49 4.38 -23.95 -19.71
CA GLY A 49 3.18 -24.71 -20.04
C GLY A 49 2.03 -24.54 -19.04
N ASN A 50 2.15 -23.66 -18.06
CA ASN A 50 1.07 -23.35 -17.13
C ASN A 50 0.19 -22.19 -17.66
N LYS A 51 -1.01 -22.02 -17.09
CA LYS A 51 -1.79 -20.80 -17.36
C LYS A 51 -1.10 -19.59 -16.72
N THR A 52 -0.84 -18.57 -17.52
CA THR A 52 -0.25 -17.32 -17.03
C THR A 52 -1.13 -16.67 -15.96
N PRO A 53 -0.62 -16.40 -14.75
CA PRO A 53 -1.36 -15.71 -13.73
C PRO A 53 -1.87 -14.33 -14.19
N VAL A 54 -3.05 -13.93 -13.73
CA VAL A 54 -3.56 -12.55 -13.89
C VAL A 54 -3.07 -11.71 -12.73
N ILE A 55 -2.45 -10.56 -13.03
CA ILE A 55 -1.90 -9.66 -12.02
C ILE A 55 -2.56 -8.28 -12.16
N GLU A 56 -3.07 -7.76 -11.04
CA GLU A 56 -3.70 -6.45 -10.95
C GLU A 56 -2.94 -5.57 -9.94
N SER A 57 -2.53 -4.38 -10.37
CA SER A 57 -1.91 -3.37 -9.50
C SER A 57 -3.00 -2.59 -8.76
N THR A 58 -3.23 -2.94 -7.49
CA THR A 58 -4.24 -2.32 -6.63
C THR A 58 -3.64 -1.57 -5.44
N GLY A 59 -2.30 -1.48 -5.39
CA GLY A 59 -1.54 -1.05 -4.22
C GLY A 59 -1.57 -2.08 -3.09
N THR A 60 -0.57 -2.05 -2.20
CA THR A 60 -0.45 -3.01 -1.09
C THR A 60 -1.69 -3.06 -0.21
N GLY A 61 -2.23 -1.90 0.17
CA GLY A 61 -3.41 -1.83 1.03
C GLY A 61 -4.69 -2.32 0.35
N GLY A 62 -4.86 -2.01 -0.94
CA GLY A 62 -5.96 -2.50 -1.76
C GLY A 62 -5.90 -4.01 -1.93
N GLY A 63 -4.72 -4.54 -2.28
CA GLY A 63 -4.49 -5.97 -2.42
C GLY A 63 -4.76 -6.75 -1.14
N MET A 64 -4.25 -6.28 0.01
CA MET A 64 -4.52 -6.88 1.32
C MET A 64 -6.02 -6.93 1.64
N LYS A 65 -6.75 -5.86 1.32
CA LYS A 65 -8.19 -5.81 1.54
C LYS A 65 -8.94 -6.82 0.67
N LEU A 66 -8.56 -6.96 -0.60
CA LEU A 66 -9.17 -7.94 -1.52
C LEU A 66 -8.83 -9.37 -1.12
N PHE A 67 -7.57 -9.63 -0.78
CA PHE A 67 -7.08 -10.93 -0.33
C PHE A 67 -7.76 -11.36 0.99
N CYS A 68 -7.86 -10.46 1.95
CA CYS A 68 -8.52 -10.73 3.24
C CYS A 68 -10.06 -10.66 3.17
N ALA A 69 -10.69 -10.47 2.00
CA ALA A 69 -12.14 -10.41 1.88
C ALA A 69 -12.81 -11.78 1.98
N GLY A 70 -12.06 -12.87 1.71
CA GLY A 70 -12.60 -14.24 1.80
C GLY A 70 -11.72 -15.24 1.07
N ILE A 71 -12.22 -16.46 0.97
CA ILE A 71 -11.61 -17.59 0.26
C ILE A 71 -12.48 -18.02 -0.92
N GLY A 72 -11.90 -18.75 -1.86
CA GLY A 72 -12.59 -19.31 -3.03
C GLY A 72 -12.39 -18.49 -4.31
N VAL A 73 -13.04 -18.92 -5.38
CA VAL A 73 -12.78 -18.47 -6.76
C VAL A 73 -13.03 -16.99 -7.03
N ASN A 74 -13.78 -16.31 -6.18
CA ASN A 74 -14.08 -14.89 -6.31
C ASN A 74 -13.02 -13.98 -5.64
N HIS A 75 -12.07 -14.57 -4.92
CA HIS A 75 -11.03 -13.86 -4.19
C HIS A 75 -9.64 -14.13 -4.80
N PRO A 76 -8.68 -13.22 -4.68
CA PRO A 76 -7.32 -13.47 -5.16
C PRO A 76 -6.63 -14.58 -4.37
N ASP A 77 -5.75 -15.32 -5.04
CA ASP A 77 -4.95 -16.39 -4.44
C ASP A 77 -3.71 -15.83 -3.74
N ILE A 78 -3.16 -14.74 -4.30
CA ILE A 78 -1.92 -14.11 -3.84
C ILE A 78 -2.14 -12.60 -3.76
N THR A 79 -1.53 -11.98 -2.76
CA THR A 79 -1.39 -10.52 -2.74
C THR A 79 0.08 -10.14 -2.67
N ASN A 80 0.52 -9.32 -3.62
CA ASN A 80 1.83 -8.69 -3.61
C ASN A 80 1.84 -7.53 -2.62
N ALA A 81 2.93 -7.39 -1.88
CA ALA A 81 3.06 -6.35 -0.87
C ALA A 81 4.47 -5.76 -0.85
N SER A 82 4.59 -4.45 -0.68
CA SER A 82 5.84 -3.73 -0.44
C SER A 82 6.17 -3.55 1.05
N ARG A 83 5.41 -4.20 1.91
CA ARG A 83 5.57 -4.24 3.38
C ARG A 83 4.90 -5.47 3.96
N ALA A 84 5.29 -5.85 5.16
CA ALA A 84 4.60 -6.90 5.91
C ALA A 84 3.11 -6.58 6.15
N ILE A 85 2.30 -7.62 6.32
CA ILE A 85 0.89 -7.50 6.68
C ILE A 85 0.73 -6.80 8.05
N LYS A 86 -0.19 -5.85 8.15
CA LYS A 86 -0.48 -5.14 9.41
C LYS A 86 -1.41 -5.98 10.29
N THR A 87 -1.33 -5.81 11.61
CA THR A 87 -2.18 -6.51 12.59
C THR A 87 -3.69 -6.39 12.26
N LYS A 88 -4.14 -5.20 11.82
CA LYS A 88 -5.54 -5.00 11.43
C LYS A 88 -5.94 -5.75 10.15
N GLU A 89 -5.01 -5.88 9.22
CA GLU A 89 -5.22 -6.65 7.98
C GLU A 89 -5.28 -8.13 8.30
N LYS A 90 -4.40 -8.63 9.16
CA LYS A 90 -4.43 -10.01 9.65
C LYS A 90 -5.74 -10.35 10.35
N ALA A 91 -6.22 -9.46 11.23
CA ALA A 91 -7.51 -9.63 11.90
C ALA A 91 -8.70 -9.63 10.91
N LEU A 92 -8.64 -8.84 9.82
CA LEU A 92 -9.64 -8.88 8.76
C LEU A 92 -9.62 -10.22 8.01
N CYS A 93 -8.44 -10.73 7.68
CA CYS A 93 -8.25 -12.04 7.08
C CYS A 93 -8.87 -13.16 7.94
N GLU A 94 -8.52 -13.20 9.22
CA GLU A 94 -9.04 -14.18 10.18
C GLU A 94 -10.56 -14.14 10.29
N LYS A 95 -11.13 -12.92 10.39
CA LYS A 95 -12.58 -12.69 10.44
C LYS A 95 -13.30 -13.28 9.23
N ASN A 96 -12.69 -13.23 8.05
CA ASN A 96 -13.26 -13.68 6.78
C ASN A 96 -12.80 -15.11 6.39
N GLY A 97 -12.20 -15.85 7.31
CA GLY A 97 -11.85 -17.27 7.13
C GLY A 97 -10.49 -17.50 6.46
N VAL A 98 -9.73 -16.46 6.13
CA VAL A 98 -8.36 -16.57 5.59
C VAL A 98 -7.39 -16.73 6.77
N LYS A 99 -7.04 -17.98 7.11
CA LYS A 99 -6.30 -18.30 8.35
C LYS A 99 -4.83 -18.60 8.10
N ASP A 100 -4.53 -19.40 7.09
CA ASP A 100 -3.18 -19.91 6.83
C ASP A 100 -2.47 -19.00 5.80
N ILE A 101 -1.99 -17.85 6.29
CA ILE A 101 -1.30 -16.87 5.45
C ILE A 101 0.19 -17.17 5.45
N ILE A 102 0.74 -17.45 4.26
CA ILE A 102 2.16 -17.65 4.05
C ILE A 102 2.74 -16.35 3.51
N GLU A 103 3.73 -15.78 4.21
CA GLU A 103 4.48 -14.61 3.76
C GLU A 103 5.85 -15.07 3.21
N VAL A 104 6.10 -14.71 1.95
CA VAL A 104 7.39 -15.00 1.29
C VAL A 104 8.08 -13.68 0.97
N VAL A 105 9.23 -13.45 1.59
CA VAL A 105 10.08 -12.28 1.30
C VAL A 105 10.89 -12.56 0.04
N VAL A 106 10.62 -11.81 -1.03
CA VAL A 106 11.27 -11.99 -2.33
C VAL A 106 12.41 -11.00 -2.60
N GLY A 107 12.49 -9.93 -1.80
CA GLY A 107 13.54 -8.91 -1.93
C GLY A 107 13.31 -7.74 -0.98
N ASN A 108 14.26 -6.81 -0.99
CA ASN A 108 14.16 -5.54 -0.28
C ASN A 108 14.15 -4.40 -1.30
N ASP A 109 13.33 -3.41 -1.06
CA ASP A 109 13.24 -2.19 -1.85
C ASP A 109 13.56 -0.97 -0.98
N GLY A 110 14.17 0.06 -1.58
CA GLY A 110 14.57 1.28 -0.92
C GLY A 110 13.84 2.49 -1.48
N ILE A 111 13.38 3.38 -0.59
CA ILE A 111 12.80 4.66 -0.98
C ILE A 111 13.88 5.72 -0.87
N THR A 112 14.10 6.45 -1.96
CA THR A 112 15.03 7.57 -2.02
C THR A 112 14.29 8.89 -2.17
N PHE A 113 14.88 9.95 -1.64
CA PHE A 113 14.53 11.32 -1.98
C PHE A 113 15.59 11.84 -2.93
N SER A 114 15.21 12.11 -4.16
CA SER A 114 16.14 12.45 -5.23
C SER A 114 15.88 13.86 -5.76
N HIS A 115 16.89 14.51 -6.25
CA HIS A 115 16.82 15.81 -6.91
C HIS A 115 17.64 15.81 -8.20
N SER A 116 17.49 16.87 -9.01
CA SER A 116 18.28 17.04 -10.23
C SER A 116 19.77 17.08 -9.90
N VAL A 117 20.59 16.39 -10.69
CA VAL A 117 22.07 16.43 -10.61
C VAL A 117 22.66 17.84 -10.77
N LYS A 118 21.88 18.77 -11.32
CA LYS A 118 22.26 20.19 -11.47
C LYS A 118 21.92 21.04 -10.24
N ALA A 119 21.15 20.49 -9.29
CA ALA A 119 20.85 21.20 -8.05
C ALA A 119 22.00 21.07 -7.06
N LYS A 120 22.13 22.03 -6.17
CA LYS A 120 23.08 21.94 -5.06
C LYS A 120 22.60 20.84 -4.10
N ASP A 121 23.50 19.97 -3.69
CA ASP A 121 23.23 18.95 -2.69
C ASP A 121 22.76 19.58 -1.38
N ALA A 122 21.78 18.92 -0.77
CA ALA A 122 21.30 19.29 0.54
C ALA A 122 20.89 18.02 1.30
N ASP A 123 21.33 17.93 2.55
CA ASP A 123 20.91 16.90 3.47
C ASP A 123 19.60 17.28 4.14
N PHE A 124 18.60 16.42 4.03
CA PHE A 124 17.30 16.66 4.61
C PHE A 124 17.03 15.71 5.78
N THR A 125 16.61 16.26 6.90
CA THR A 125 16.05 15.49 8.00
C THR A 125 14.61 15.09 7.70
N LYS A 126 14.12 14.02 8.32
CA LYS A 126 12.70 13.61 8.20
C LYS A 126 11.74 14.69 8.70
N GLU A 127 12.16 15.49 9.67
CA GLU A 127 11.40 16.62 10.16
C GLU A 127 11.26 17.72 9.11
N GLN A 128 12.35 18.10 8.44
CA GLN A 128 12.34 19.10 7.37
C GLN A 128 11.47 18.62 6.18
N LEU A 129 11.61 17.36 5.79
CA LEU A 129 10.75 16.76 4.74
C LEU A 129 9.28 16.75 5.15
N TRP A 130 8.98 16.42 6.42
CA TRP A 130 7.62 16.50 6.92
C TRP A 130 7.09 17.95 6.89
N ARG A 131 7.86 18.93 7.36
CA ARG A 131 7.47 20.35 7.31
C ARG A 131 7.23 20.84 5.87
N ALA A 132 7.98 20.34 4.91
CA ALA A 132 7.79 20.67 3.50
C ALA A 132 6.47 20.13 2.93
N LEU A 133 6.07 18.94 3.37
CA LEU A 133 4.97 18.17 2.77
C LEU A 133 3.66 18.17 3.55
N ALA A 134 3.70 18.43 4.85
CA ALA A 134 2.50 18.33 5.71
C ALA A 134 1.44 19.37 5.34
N ALA A 135 0.17 18.99 5.41
CA ALA A 135 -0.95 19.92 5.24
C ALA A 135 -0.94 20.99 6.33
N LYS A 136 -0.70 20.58 7.59
CA LYS A 136 -0.62 21.47 8.75
C LYS A 136 0.70 21.25 9.49
N VAL A 137 1.27 22.33 9.98
CA VAL A 137 2.52 22.33 10.74
C VAL A 137 2.37 23.10 12.05
N ASP A 138 3.25 22.77 12.99
CA ASP A 138 3.36 23.50 14.25
C ASP A 138 4.30 24.71 14.05
N VAL A 139 3.76 25.89 14.26
CA VAL A 139 4.53 27.14 14.28
C VAL A 139 4.33 27.79 15.64
N ASN A 140 5.36 27.87 16.44
CA ASN A 140 5.34 28.46 17.79
C ASN A 140 4.24 27.86 18.70
N GLY A 141 4.07 26.54 18.67
CA GLY A 141 3.08 25.82 19.47
C GLY A 141 1.64 25.90 18.95
N LYS A 142 1.42 26.50 17.77
CA LYS A 142 0.11 26.58 17.12
C LYS A 142 0.10 25.75 15.84
N LEU A 143 -0.94 24.95 15.67
CA LEU A 143 -1.17 24.19 14.45
C LEU A 143 -1.82 25.11 13.41
N VAL A 144 -1.11 25.36 12.31
CA VAL A 144 -1.54 26.22 11.20
C VAL A 144 -1.46 25.49 9.87
N GLU A 145 -2.17 25.95 8.84
CA GLU A 145 -1.95 25.52 7.46
C GLU A 145 -0.49 25.79 7.08
N ASN A 146 0.08 24.93 6.26
CA ASN A 146 1.52 24.95 5.98
C ASN A 146 1.95 26.28 5.29
N PRO A 147 2.70 27.17 5.94
CA PRO A 147 3.09 28.45 5.39
C PRO A 147 4.37 28.40 4.55
N TYR A 148 5.14 27.31 4.61
CA TYR A 148 6.45 27.20 3.99
C TYR A 148 6.35 27.12 2.47
N LYS A 149 7.04 28.03 1.78
CA LYS A 149 7.07 28.12 0.32
C LYS A 149 8.44 27.77 -0.26
N LYS A 150 9.49 28.02 0.50
CA LYS A 150 10.89 27.72 0.15
C LYS A 150 11.47 26.77 1.18
N TRP A 151 12.48 26.02 0.79
CA TRP A 151 13.23 25.17 1.71
C TRP A 151 13.87 25.99 2.84
N SER A 152 14.40 27.19 2.52
CA SER A 152 14.95 28.11 3.52
C SER A 152 13.93 28.68 4.51
N ASP A 153 12.64 28.58 4.24
CA ASP A 153 11.59 28.97 5.21
C ASP A 153 11.47 27.95 6.35
N ILE A 154 11.86 26.70 6.08
CA ILE A 154 11.87 25.61 7.06
C ILE A 154 13.14 25.66 7.91
N ASP A 155 14.28 25.90 7.27
CA ASP A 155 15.60 25.97 7.89
C ASP A 155 16.50 26.85 7.02
N SER A 156 17.14 27.86 7.61
CA SER A 156 18.00 28.81 6.88
C SER A 156 19.23 28.18 6.25
N SER A 157 19.65 27.00 6.70
CA SER A 157 20.75 26.23 6.10
C SER A 157 20.37 25.55 4.77
N LEU A 158 19.08 25.42 4.50
CA LEU A 158 18.57 24.81 3.28
C LEU A 158 18.56 25.82 2.11
N PRO A 159 18.55 25.34 0.85
CA PRO A 159 18.54 26.21 -0.32
C PRO A 159 17.35 27.18 -0.35
N SER A 160 17.59 28.45 -0.72
CA SER A 160 16.49 29.41 -0.95
C SER A 160 15.81 29.15 -2.30
N LYS A 161 15.20 27.96 -2.44
CA LYS A 161 14.48 27.50 -3.60
C LYS A 161 13.05 27.17 -3.21
N LYS A 162 12.12 27.38 -4.15
CA LYS A 162 10.71 26.97 -4.00
C LYS A 162 10.64 25.47 -3.70
N ILE A 163 9.75 25.10 -2.78
CA ILE A 163 9.42 23.69 -2.53
C ILE A 163 8.61 23.20 -3.71
N GLU A 164 9.12 22.20 -4.42
CA GLU A 164 8.45 21.51 -5.51
C GLU A 164 8.79 20.03 -5.39
N ILE A 165 7.83 19.23 -4.97
CA ILE A 165 8.06 17.81 -4.68
C ILE A 165 7.07 16.98 -5.49
N LEU A 166 7.59 16.00 -6.24
CA LEU A 166 6.80 14.95 -6.86
C LEU A 166 6.65 13.79 -5.88
N ILE A 167 5.44 13.35 -5.65
CA ILE A 167 5.11 12.29 -4.71
C ILE A 167 4.29 11.19 -5.40
N ALA A 168 4.48 9.97 -4.96
CA ALA A 168 3.68 8.85 -5.43
C ALA A 168 2.20 9.02 -5.04
N PRO A 169 1.24 8.53 -5.86
CA PRO A 169 -0.19 8.68 -5.58
C PRO A 169 -0.62 7.88 -4.33
N PRO A 170 -1.77 8.20 -3.71
CA PRO A 170 -2.26 7.54 -2.50
C PRO A 170 -2.46 6.03 -2.60
N THR A 171 -2.62 5.51 -3.81
CA THR A 171 -2.77 4.08 -4.09
C THR A 171 -1.44 3.31 -4.10
N SER A 172 -0.32 4.04 -4.11
CA SER A 172 1.03 3.49 -4.21
C SER A 172 1.52 2.89 -2.89
N GLY A 173 2.24 1.76 -2.98
CA GLY A 173 2.99 1.20 -1.86
C GLY A 173 4.14 2.11 -1.40
N THR A 174 4.77 2.80 -2.35
CA THR A 174 5.82 3.81 -2.09
C THR A 174 5.25 4.95 -1.25
N ARG A 175 4.03 5.44 -1.55
CA ARG A 175 3.34 6.45 -0.74
C ARG A 175 3.08 5.95 0.69
N ASP A 176 2.61 4.71 0.86
CA ASP A 176 2.39 4.09 2.18
C ASP A 176 3.68 4.02 2.99
N ALA A 177 4.77 3.61 2.36
CA ALA A 177 6.08 3.52 3.00
C ALA A 177 6.63 4.92 3.34
N TRP A 178 6.53 5.89 2.43
CA TRP A 178 6.88 7.29 2.69
C TRP A 178 6.10 7.85 3.89
N ASN A 179 4.80 7.65 3.94
CA ASN A 179 3.96 8.09 5.05
C ASN A 179 4.43 7.53 6.39
N SER A 180 4.80 6.26 6.45
CA SER A 180 5.22 5.61 7.70
C SER A 180 6.65 5.92 8.09
N LEU A 181 7.58 5.99 7.13
CA LEU A 181 9.02 6.13 7.37
C LEU A 181 9.49 7.58 7.47
N VAL A 182 8.82 8.50 6.79
CA VAL A 182 9.17 9.91 6.74
C VAL A 182 8.11 10.77 7.43
N MET A 183 6.88 10.79 6.92
CA MET A 183 5.85 11.71 7.41
C MET A 183 5.53 11.52 8.89
N VAL A 184 5.17 10.30 9.29
CA VAL A 184 4.82 10.01 10.70
C VAL A 184 6.02 10.20 11.62
N LYS A 185 7.22 9.79 11.20
CA LYS A 185 8.43 9.92 12.02
C LYS A 185 8.93 11.37 12.12
N GLY A 186 8.84 12.13 11.03
CA GLY A 186 9.18 13.56 11.02
C GLY A 186 8.22 14.37 11.90
N CYS A 187 6.93 14.10 11.77
CA CYS A 187 5.88 14.72 12.56
C CYS A 187 6.07 14.52 14.09
N THR A 188 6.45 13.33 14.52
CA THR A 188 6.61 12.99 15.96
C THR A 188 7.58 13.94 16.66
N LYS A 189 8.63 14.41 15.95
CA LYS A 189 9.59 15.37 16.51
C LYS A 189 9.12 16.82 16.39
N ALA A 190 8.42 17.13 15.28
CA ALA A 190 8.17 18.50 14.85
C ALA A 190 6.80 19.07 15.26
N ALA A 191 5.87 18.26 15.70
CA ALA A 191 4.48 18.70 15.88
C ALA A 191 3.84 18.17 17.18
N LYS A 192 4.35 18.61 18.31
CA LYS A 192 3.77 18.28 19.61
C LYS A 192 2.30 18.69 19.69
N SER A 193 1.96 19.89 19.25
CA SER A 193 0.59 20.41 19.20
C SER A 193 -0.37 19.55 18.37
N LEU A 194 0.10 18.99 17.24
CA LEU A 194 -0.69 18.09 16.42
C LEU A 194 -0.99 16.77 17.14
N HIS A 195 0.00 16.24 17.87
CA HIS A 195 -0.18 15.05 18.69
C HIS A 195 -1.14 15.27 19.85
N GLU A 196 -1.02 16.40 20.53
CA GLU A 196 -1.90 16.79 21.64
C GLU A 196 -3.35 17.00 21.16
N ALA A 197 -3.54 17.68 20.02
CA ALA A 197 -4.86 17.93 19.44
C ALA A 197 -5.57 16.67 18.92
N ASN A 198 -4.83 15.65 18.46
CA ASN A 198 -5.40 14.51 17.73
C ASN A 198 -5.29 13.17 18.45
N GLY A 199 -4.48 13.07 19.52
CA GLY A 199 -4.33 11.83 20.29
C GLY A 199 -4.10 10.59 19.43
N LYS A 200 -4.97 9.57 19.53
CA LYS A 200 -4.87 8.32 18.76
C LYS A 200 -4.94 8.51 17.24
N LYS A 201 -5.48 9.63 16.74
CA LYS A 201 -5.59 9.95 15.32
C LYS A 201 -4.34 10.70 14.80
N ALA A 202 -3.42 11.10 15.66
CA ALA A 202 -2.26 11.90 15.30
C ALA A 202 -1.45 11.31 14.12
N LYS A 203 -1.22 10.00 14.09
CA LYS A 203 -0.51 9.35 12.97
C LYS A 203 -1.18 9.58 11.61
N LYS A 204 -2.51 9.59 11.57
CA LYS A 204 -3.27 9.86 10.34
C LYS A 204 -3.13 11.33 9.94
N GLU A 205 -3.20 12.24 10.91
CA GLU A 205 -3.02 13.67 10.66
C GLU A 205 -1.59 13.99 10.22
N CYS A 206 -0.57 13.37 10.83
CA CYS A 206 0.83 13.49 10.42
C CYS A 206 1.08 13.09 8.96
N ALA A 207 0.32 12.13 8.44
CA ALA A 207 0.46 11.63 7.08
C ALA A 207 -0.31 12.46 6.05
N LYS A 208 -1.13 13.44 6.46
CA LYS A 208 -1.82 14.34 5.53
C LYS A 208 -0.82 15.27 4.88
N MET A 209 -0.82 15.28 3.56
CA MET A 209 0.03 16.15 2.76
C MET A 209 -0.74 17.38 2.28
N ARG A 210 0.01 18.43 1.97
CA ARG A 210 -0.52 19.68 1.41
C ARG A 210 -1.02 19.49 -0.01
N GLU A 211 -2.05 20.26 -0.39
CA GLU A 211 -2.69 20.21 -1.72
C GLU A 211 -2.63 21.58 -2.44
N ASP A 212 -1.74 22.45 -1.99
CA ASP A 212 -1.60 23.84 -2.46
C ASP A 212 -0.58 24.00 -3.61
N GLY A 213 -0.23 22.89 -4.27
CA GLY A 213 0.64 22.86 -5.46
C GLY A 213 2.15 22.82 -5.17
N TYR A 214 2.58 22.71 -3.91
CA TYR A 214 4.00 22.49 -3.56
C TYR A 214 4.38 21.01 -3.53
N ALA A 215 3.40 20.14 -3.36
CA ALA A 215 3.51 18.69 -3.50
C ALA A 215 2.55 18.24 -4.59
N VAL A 216 3.07 17.60 -5.63
CA VAL A 216 2.29 17.16 -6.79
C VAL A 216 2.35 15.65 -6.90
N GLU A 217 1.18 15.02 -7.02
CA GLU A 217 1.11 13.58 -7.24
C GLU A 217 1.54 13.26 -8.68
N ALA A 218 2.49 12.35 -8.82
CA ALA A 218 2.98 11.86 -10.10
C ALA A 218 2.77 10.35 -10.20
N GLY A 219 2.47 9.88 -11.40
CA GLY A 219 2.41 8.44 -11.69
C GLY A 219 3.76 7.77 -11.49
N GLU A 220 3.74 6.47 -11.24
CA GLU A 220 4.95 5.65 -11.04
C GLU A 220 5.38 4.92 -12.33
N ASN A 221 4.81 5.28 -13.47
CA ASN A 221 5.09 4.67 -14.80
C ASN A 221 5.85 5.65 -15.68
#